data_aac810a3da86cc8e9d18188c5b85bb3c
#
_entry.id   aac810a3da86cc8e9d18188c5b85bb3c
#
_cell.length_a   1.000
_cell.length_b   1.000
_cell.length_c   1.000
_cell.angle_alpha   90.00
_cell.angle_beta   90.00
_cell.angle_gamma   90.00
#
_symmetry.space_group_name_H-M   'P 1'
#
loop_
_entity.id
_entity.type
_entity.pdbx_description
1 polymer ?
#
loop_
_entity_poly.entity_id
_entity_poly.type
_entity_poly.pdbx_seq_one_letter_code
_entity_poly.pdbx_strand_id
1 'polypeptide(L)'
;DGISLFLVVLTGILFPLVIVGIDPHHNETSYFAWMLLLQAGVMGSFLALDLFLFFVMFEIVLVPMYFLIGGWGYDQRVYAATKFFLYTMAGSAFMLVGIIATVSLAQRDLGVVTFDLVRIAEGASFSTNAARWLFVSFAIAFAVKVPLFPFHTWLPDAHTQAPTGGSVILAGVLLKMGTYGFLRFGVYLFPEAAMWARPVLFTLAVIGIIYGAIAATMQRDLKRLVAYSSVAHLGFIVLGTFALTSQAVTGAVIQMVSHGVSTGALFLLVGMIYERRHTREIAELRGIQHVAPIFAGVFTVVMLSSVGLPGLNGFVGEFLILIGSFGPARWWTVVATVGVVLAALYLLWAYQRVF
;
A
#
# COMPACT_ATOMS: atom_id res chain seq x y z
N ASP A 1 -7.03 -4.67 17.85
CA ASP A 1 -7.40 -6.02 17.41
C ASP A 1 -6.34 -6.64 16.48
N GLY A 2 -6.60 -7.86 15.98
CA GLY A 2 -5.64 -8.62 15.18
C GLY A 2 -5.27 -8.00 13.81
N ILE A 3 -6.02 -7.05 13.29
CA ILE A 3 -5.68 -6.34 12.04
C ILE A 3 -4.77 -5.16 12.36
N SER A 4 -5.19 -4.30 13.28
CA SER A 4 -4.45 -3.09 13.68
C SER A 4 -3.09 -3.43 14.30
N LEU A 5 -3.03 -4.46 15.15
CA LEU A 5 -1.81 -4.85 15.87
C LEU A 5 -0.63 -5.10 14.93
N PHE A 6 -0.83 -5.88 13.88
CA PHE A 6 0.24 -6.21 12.93
C PHE A 6 0.73 -4.99 12.15
N LEU A 7 -0.16 -4.07 11.80
CA LEU A 7 0.21 -2.85 11.07
C LEU A 7 0.88 -1.82 11.99
N VAL A 8 0.48 -1.74 13.25
CA VAL A 8 1.14 -0.92 14.29
C VAL A 8 2.54 -1.43 14.56
N VAL A 9 2.72 -2.75 14.73
CA VAL A 9 4.04 -3.37 14.92
C VAL A 9 4.92 -3.15 13.70
N LEU A 10 4.40 -3.36 12.49
CA LEU A 10 5.12 -3.09 11.25
C LEU A 10 5.60 -1.63 11.17
N THR A 11 4.73 -0.68 11.53
CA THR A 11 5.07 0.75 11.59
C THR A 11 6.16 1.01 12.63
N GLY A 12 6.02 0.42 13.84
CA GLY A 12 6.98 0.54 14.93
C GLY A 12 8.37 -0.03 14.61
N ILE A 13 8.47 -0.97 13.67
CA ILE A 13 9.75 -1.54 13.22
C ILE A 13 10.33 -0.73 12.06
N LEU A 14 9.52 -0.37 11.06
CA LEU A 14 10.05 0.27 9.84
C LEU A 14 10.54 1.70 10.08
N PHE A 15 9.87 2.50 10.89
CA PHE A 15 10.30 3.88 11.14
C PHE A 15 11.66 3.97 11.85
N PRO A 16 11.94 3.26 12.96
CA PRO A 16 13.27 3.23 13.55
C PRO A 16 14.36 2.75 12.58
N LEU A 17 14.08 1.71 11.79
CA LEU A 17 15.03 1.21 10.78
C LEU A 17 15.37 2.28 9.73
N VAL A 18 14.39 3.05 9.29
CA VAL A 18 14.59 4.16 8.35
C VAL A 18 15.37 5.31 9.01
N ILE A 19 15.02 5.67 10.25
CA ILE A 19 15.69 6.77 10.97
C ILE A 19 17.18 6.45 11.23
N VAL A 20 17.49 5.21 11.58
CA VAL A 20 18.88 4.77 11.84
C VAL A 20 19.65 4.50 10.55
N GLY A 21 18.96 4.00 9.51
CA GLY A 21 19.61 3.50 8.28
C GLY A 21 19.79 4.53 7.18
N ILE A 22 19.29 5.77 7.32
CA ILE A 22 19.31 6.76 6.22
C ILE A 22 19.88 8.09 6.70
N ASP A 23 20.86 8.58 5.94
CA ASP A 23 21.40 9.93 6.06
C ASP A 23 20.63 10.86 5.10
N PRO A 24 19.92 11.88 5.59
CA PRO A 24 19.19 12.82 4.75
C PRO A 24 20.07 13.86 4.02
N HIS A 25 21.38 13.89 4.27
CA HIS A 25 22.41 14.76 3.67
C HIS A 25 22.24 16.27 3.94
N HIS A 26 21.06 16.76 4.23
CA HIS A 26 20.79 18.17 4.55
C HIS A 26 19.52 18.33 5.40
N ASN A 27 19.48 19.39 6.21
CA ASN A 27 18.32 19.74 7.06
C ASN A 27 17.78 18.54 7.87
N GLU A 28 18.68 17.77 8.51
CA GLU A 28 18.37 16.54 9.24
C GLU A 28 17.24 16.74 10.27
N THR A 29 17.28 17.81 11.05
CA THR A 29 16.26 18.10 12.05
C THR A 29 14.86 18.17 11.44
N SER A 30 14.71 18.86 10.32
CA SER A 30 13.43 18.99 9.63
C SER A 30 13.00 17.64 9.00
N TYR A 31 13.94 16.88 8.45
CA TYR A 31 13.66 15.55 7.89
C TYR A 31 13.09 14.62 8.96
N PHE A 32 13.76 14.50 10.09
CA PHE A 32 13.32 13.62 11.16
C PHE A 32 12.05 14.13 11.84
N ALA A 33 11.85 15.45 11.95
CA ALA A 33 10.59 16.01 12.45
C ALA A 33 9.41 15.61 11.55
N TRP A 34 9.56 15.69 10.22
CA TRP A 34 8.54 15.22 9.28
C TRP A 34 8.33 13.71 9.37
N MET A 35 9.41 12.93 9.53
CA MET A 35 9.31 11.47 9.71
C MET A 35 8.53 11.09 10.96
N LEU A 36 8.79 11.75 12.09
CA LEU A 36 8.07 11.49 13.34
C LEU A 36 6.59 11.90 13.27
N LEU A 37 6.28 13.04 12.64
CA LEU A 37 4.90 13.44 12.40
C LEU A 37 4.18 12.44 11.47
N LEU A 38 4.87 11.96 10.44
CA LEU A 38 4.36 10.92 9.55
C LEU A 38 4.06 9.63 10.33
N GLN A 39 4.96 9.20 11.21
CA GLN A 39 4.78 8.03 12.06
C GLN A 39 3.54 8.19 12.96
N ALA A 40 3.38 9.36 13.59
CA ALA A 40 2.23 9.65 14.46
C ALA A 40 0.90 9.54 13.68
N GLY A 41 0.83 10.12 12.47
CA GLY A 41 -0.35 10.04 11.62
C GLY A 41 -0.69 8.61 11.18
N VAL A 42 0.33 7.82 10.79
CA VAL A 42 0.16 6.41 10.40
C VAL A 42 -0.32 5.57 11.58
N MET A 43 0.33 5.70 12.75
CA MET A 43 -0.09 5.01 13.98
C MET A 43 -1.52 5.38 14.37
N GLY A 44 -1.84 6.68 14.36
CA GLY A 44 -3.18 7.17 14.65
C GLY A 44 -4.24 6.60 13.72
N SER A 45 -3.94 6.48 12.42
CA SER A 45 -4.86 5.89 11.43
C SER A 45 -5.15 4.41 11.72
N PHE A 46 -4.16 3.62 12.13
CA PHE A 46 -4.37 2.20 12.45
C PHE A 46 -5.02 1.96 13.82
N LEU A 47 -4.97 2.94 14.71
CA LEU A 47 -5.55 2.86 16.06
C LEU A 47 -6.94 3.49 16.16
N ALA A 48 -7.32 4.36 15.23
CA ALA A 48 -8.58 5.07 15.25
C ALA A 48 -9.78 4.12 15.06
N LEU A 49 -10.72 4.16 16.01
CA LEU A 49 -12.06 3.54 15.94
C LEU A 49 -13.16 4.59 15.86
N ASP A 50 -12.79 5.83 15.58
CA ASP A 50 -13.66 6.96 15.33
C ASP A 50 -13.44 7.44 13.89
N LEU A 51 -14.53 7.65 13.16
CA LEU A 51 -14.49 8.01 11.73
C LEU A 51 -13.79 9.34 11.48
N PHE A 52 -14.04 10.34 12.35
CA PHE A 52 -13.44 11.66 12.19
C PHE A 52 -11.96 11.64 12.56
N LEU A 53 -11.62 10.97 13.67
CA LEU A 53 -10.22 10.79 14.07
C LEU A 53 -9.43 10.04 13.00
N PHE A 54 -10.01 8.97 12.42
CA PHE A 54 -9.39 8.25 11.31
C PHE A 54 -9.13 9.18 10.12
N PHE A 55 -10.11 9.98 9.73
CA PHE A 55 -9.95 10.93 8.63
C PHE A 55 -8.83 11.93 8.91
N VAL A 56 -8.80 12.54 10.10
CA VAL A 56 -7.77 13.51 10.47
C VAL A 56 -6.37 12.87 10.43
N MET A 57 -6.20 11.67 10.99
CA MET A 57 -4.92 10.97 10.99
C MET A 57 -4.51 10.51 9.58
N PHE A 58 -5.47 10.10 8.75
CA PHE A 58 -5.27 9.73 7.36
C PHE A 58 -4.81 10.92 6.50
N GLU A 59 -5.30 12.13 6.78
CA GLU A 59 -4.93 13.37 6.09
C GLU A 59 -3.61 13.97 6.61
N ILE A 60 -3.37 13.92 7.92
CA ILE A 60 -2.10 14.42 8.51
C ILE A 60 -0.89 13.78 7.81
N VAL A 61 -0.98 12.53 7.41
CA VAL A 61 0.09 11.80 6.71
C VAL A 61 0.50 12.45 5.39
N LEU A 62 -0.41 13.16 4.72
CA LEU A 62 -0.14 13.76 3.41
C LEU A 62 0.87 14.90 3.49
N VAL A 63 0.78 15.73 4.53
CA VAL A 63 1.62 16.90 4.69
C VAL A 63 3.10 16.54 4.86
N PRO A 64 3.50 15.71 5.85
CA PRO A 64 4.90 15.33 5.97
C PRO A 64 5.41 14.57 4.76
N MET A 65 4.61 13.70 4.12
CA MET A 65 5.06 12.99 2.91
C MET A 65 5.26 13.94 1.73
N TYR A 66 4.41 14.97 1.57
CA TYR A 66 4.60 16.01 0.57
C TYR A 66 5.94 16.73 0.76
N PHE A 67 6.27 17.14 2.00
CA PHE A 67 7.52 17.82 2.30
C PHE A 67 8.73 16.88 2.19
N LEU A 68 8.62 15.62 2.60
CA LEU A 68 9.68 14.63 2.43
C LEU A 68 10.01 14.40 0.96
N ILE A 69 9.01 14.25 0.10
CA ILE A 69 9.23 14.10 -1.35
C ILE A 69 9.77 15.41 -1.94
N GLY A 70 9.13 16.54 -1.66
CA GLY A 70 9.45 17.84 -2.26
C GLY A 70 10.76 18.45 -1.77
N GLY A 71 11.16 18.20 -0.52
CA GLY A 71 12.39 18.73 0.09
C GLY A 71 13.63 17.89 -0.18
N TRP A 72 13.52 16.56 0.00
CA TRP A 72 14.66 15.62 -0.07
C TRP A 72 14.60 14.66 -1.27
N GLY A 73 13.65 14.86 -2.17
CA GLY A 73 13.51 14.06 -3.39
C GLY A 73 14.49 14.41 -4.49
N TYR A 74 14.38 13.68 -5.62
CA TYR A 74 15.24 13.83 -6.79
C TYR A 74 14.72 14.91 -7.76
N ASP A 75 15.15 14.89 -9.01
CA ASP A 75 15.01 15.98 -10.00
C ASP A 75 13.56 16.47 -10.20
N GLN A 76 12.58 15.58 -10.29
CA GLN A 76 11.17 15.92 -10.50
C GLN A 76 10.35 15.89 -9.21
N ARG A 77 10.99 16.11 -8.07
CA ARG A 77 10.39 16.00 -6.73
C ARG A 77 9.15 16.84 -6.52
N VAL A 78 9.14 18.08 -7.03
CA VAL A 78 7.99 18.99 -6.86
C VAL A 78 6.76 18.47 -7.61
N TYR A 79 6.95 18.02 -8.86
CA TYR A 79 5.88 17.40 -9.65
C TYR A 79 5.32 16.15 -8.94
N ALA A 80 6.18 15.27 -8.50
CA ALA A 80 5.79 14.02 -7.85
C ALA A 80 5.08 14.26 -6.51
N ALA A 81 5.59 15.20 -5.69
CA ALA A 81 4.97 15.60 -4.44
C ALA A 81 3.57 16.20 -4.66
N THR A 82 3.45 17.12 -5.62
CA THR A 82 2.17 17.75 -5.95
C THR A 82 1.16 16.73 -6.50
N LYS A 83 1.59 15.85 -7.40
CA LYS A 83 0.75 14.79 -7.94
C LYS A 83 0.25 13.84 -6.85
N PHE A 84 1.15 13.38 -5.97
CA PHE A 84 0.80 12.56 -4.80
C PHE A 84 -0.25 13.24 -3.93
N PHE A 85 0.00 14.51 -3.58
CA PHE A 85 -0.88 15.28 -2.69
C PHE A 85 -2.27 15.46 -3.31
N LEU A 86 -2.35 15.93 -4.57
CA LEU A 86 -3.62 16.18 -5.24
C LEU A 86 -4.44 14.89 -5.45
N TYR A 87 -3.78 13.78 -5.84
CA TYR A 87 -4.47 12.50 -6.00
C TYR A 87 -5.09 12.02 -4.69
N THR A 88 -4.30 12.02 -3.63
CA THR A 88 -4.74 11.50 -2.34
C THR A 88 -5.78 12.41 -1.69
N MET A 89 -5.59 13.72 -1.72
CA MET A 89 -6.55 14.70 -1.21
C MET A 89 -7.90 14.64 -1.96
N ALA A 90 -7.87 14.52 -3.30
CA ALA A 90 -9.09 14.38 -4.07
C ALA A 90 -9.87 13.11 -3.68
N GLY A 91 -9.16 11.98 -3.47
CA GLY A 91 -9.78 10.75 -3.00
C GLY A 91 -10.41 10.89 -1.62
N SER A 92 -9.68 11.46 -0.67
CA SER A 92 -10.14 11.58 0.72
C SER A 92 -11.24 12.63 0.91
N ALA A 93 -11.36 13.60 0.00
CA ALA A 93 -12.51 14.51 0.00
C ALA A 93 -13.85 13.77 -0.16
N PHE A 94 -13.90 12.71 -1.00
CA PHE A 94 -15.08 11.84 -1.09
C PHE A 94 -15.33 11.10 0.22
N MET A 95 -14.28 10.63 0.90
CA MET A 95 -14.41 9.96 2.20
C MET A 95 -14.97 10.92 3.26
N LEU A 96 -14.55 12.17 3.29
CA LEU A 96 -15.09 13.16 4.23
C LEU A 96 -16.61 13.36 4.03
N VAL A 97 -17.04 13.51 2.78
CA VAL A 97 -18.47 13.58 2.46
C VAL A 97 -19.19 12.31 2.91
N GLY A 98 -18.59 11.15 2.67
CA GLY A 98 -19.12 9.85 3.13
C GLY A 98 -19.23 9.76 4.65
N ILE A 99 -18.24 10.24 5.41
CA ILE A 99 -18.27 10.26 6.87
C ILE A 99 -19.40 11.14 7.38
N ILE A 100 -19.52 12.38 6.87
CA ILE A 100 -20.58 13.31 7.28
C ILE A 100 -21.96 12.71 6.98
N ALA A 101 -22.13 12.13 5.79
CA ALA A 101 -23.38 11.50 5.41
C ALA A 101 -23.70 10.25 6.26
N THR A 102 -22.69 9.42 6.57
CA THR A 102 -22.85 8.24 7.44
C THR A 102 -23.32 8.64 8.82
N VAL A 103 -22.67 9.61 9.45
CA VAL A 103 -23.02 10.11 10.79
C VAL A 103 -24.42 10.76 10.78
N SER A 104 -24.76 11.56 9.76
CA SER A 104 -26.06 12.22 9.64
C SER A 104 -27.21 11.23 9.47
N LEU A 105 -26.98 10.13 8.75
CA LEU A 105 -27.97 9.07 8.58
C LEU A 105 -28.07 8.21 9.84
N ALA A 106 -26.94 7.84 10.45
CA ALA A 106 -26.91 7.05 11.68
C ALA A 106 -27.57 7.77 12.87
N GLN A 107 -27.51 9.10 12.92
CA GLN A 107 -28.18 9.90 13.96
C GLN A 107 -29.69 9.63 14.02
N ARG A 108 -30.34 9.28 12.91
CA ARG A 108 -31.79 9.00 12.86
C ARG A 108 -32.16 7.77 13.69
N ASP A 109 -31.29 6.75 13.66
CA ASP A 109 -31.53 5.49 14.37
C ASP A 109 -30.98 5.56 15.81
N LEU A 110 -29.82 6.19 15.99
CA LEU A 110 -29.12 6.27 17.27
C LEU A 110 -29.64 7.39 18.18
N GLY A 111 -30.38 8.37 17.67
CA GLY A 111 -30.85 9.56 18.40
C GLY A 111 -29.76 10.53 18.84
N VAL A 112 -28.49 10.29 18.50
CA VAL A 112 -27.32 11.07 18.89
C VAL A 112 -26.29 11.12 17.76
N VAL A 113 -25.61 12.26 17.61
CA VAL A 113 -24.48 12.39 16.70
C VAL A 113 -23.27 11.66 17.30
N THR A 114 -22.73 10.70 16.59
CA THR A 114 -21.54 9.95 16.98
C THR A 114 -20.67 9.61 15.78
N PHE A 115 -19.35 9.62 15.97
CA PHE A 115 -18.37 9.15 14.99
C PHE A 115 -17.79 7.78 15.36
N ASP A 116 -18.21 7.22 16.49
CA ASP A 116 -17.78 5.90 16.96
C ASP A 116 -18.15 4.81 15.94
N LEU A 117 -17.13 4.16 15.39
CA LEU A 117 -17.25 3.15 14.36
C LEU A 117 -18.12 1.96 14.80
N VAL A 118 -17.89 1.46 16.01
CA VAL A 118 -18.57 0.26 16.53
C VAL A 118 -20.03 0.58 16.78
N ARG A 119 -20.30 1.72 17.41
CA ARG A 119 -21.66 2.17 17.71
C ARG A 119 -22.48 2.40 16.45
N ILE A 120 -21.88 2.93 15.39
CA ILE A 120 -22.53 3.11 14.09
C ILE A 120 -22.82 1.75 13.44
N ALA A 121 -21.83 0.85 13.41
CA ALA A 121 -21.95 -0.45 12.77
C ALA A 121 -23.02 -1.35 13.43
N GLU A 122 -23.15 -1.27 14.76
CA GLU A 122 -24.08 -2.12 15.51
C GLU A 122 -25.49 -1.51 15.63
N GLY A 123 -25.61 -0.19 15.59
CA GLY A 123 -26.87 0.48 15.93
C GLY A 123 -27.54 1.24 14.78
N ALA A 124 -26.87 1.47 13.66
CA ALA A 124 -27.45 2.17 12.53
C ALA A 124 -27.82 1.23 11.38
N SER A 125 -28.94 1.50 10.74
CA SER A 125 -29.39 0.81 9.54
C SER A 125 -29.42 1.75 8.34
N PHE A 126 -28.83 1.31 7.23
CA PHE A 126 -28.78 2.11 6.00
C PHE A 126 -29.61 1.44 4.93
N SER A 127 -30.44 2.22 4.20
CA SER A 127 -31.09 1.68 3.03
C SER A 127 -30.05 1.19 2.01
N THR A 128 -30.39 0.17 1.21
CA THR A 128 -29.46 -0.43 0.23
C THR A 128 -28.79 0.61 -0.66
N ASN A 129 -29.52 1.61 -1.14
CA ASN A 129 -28.95 2.66 -1.98
C ASN A 129 -28.02 3.59 -1.18
N ALA A 130 -28.40 3.97 0.03
CA ALA A 130 -27.53 4.77 0.89
C ALA A 130 -26.23 4.04 1.21
N ALA A 131 -26.29 2.77 1.64
CA ALA A 131 -25.12 1.95 1.93
C ALA A 131 -24.18 1.85 0.72
N ARG A 132 -24.72 1.68 -0.51
CA ARG A 132 -23.90 1.64 -1.74
C ARG A 132 -23.19 2.96 -2.01
N TRP A 133 -23.87 4.11 -1.90
CA TRP A 133 -23.25 5.42 -2.12
C TRP A 133 -22.22 5.76 -1.05
N LEU A 134 -22.51 5.45 0.23
CA LEU A 134 -21.58 5.61 1.32
C LEU A 134 -20.34 4.74 1.10
N PHE A 135 -20.51 3.45 0.80
CA PHE A 135 -19.41 2.56 0.47
C PHE A 135 -18.54 3.09 -0.68
N VAL A 136 -19.16 3.55 -1.78
CA VAL A 136 -18.43 4.09 -2.94
C VAL A 136 -17.61 5.31 -2.56
N SER A 137 -18.12 6.20 -1.71
CA SER A 137 -17.38 7.39 -1.25
C SER A 137 -16.12 7.02 -0.47
N PHE A 138 -16.18 6.04 0.41
CA PHE A 138 -14.99 5.49 1.12
C PHE A 138 -14.09 4.72 0.15
N ALA A 139 -14.68 3.91 -0.73
CA ALA A 139 -13.93 3.07 -1.67
C ALA A 139 -13.07 3.89 -2.64
N ILE A 140 -13.52 5.07 -3.08
CA ILE A 140 -12.71 5.97 -3.92
C ILE A 140 -11.43 6.39 -3.18
N ALA A 141 -11.55 6.83 -1.93
CA ALA A 141 -10.39 7.24 -1.13
C ALA A 141 -9.38 6.08 -0.95
N PHE A 142 -9.91 4.91 -0.61
CA PHE A 142 -9.07 3.73 -0.39
C PHE A 142 -8.48 3.20 -1.69
N ALA A 143 -9.21 3.21 -2.80
CA ALA A 143 -8.70 2.82 -4.12
C ALA A 143 -7.57 3.73 -4.62
N VAL A 144 -7.66 5.03 -4.35
CA VAL A 144 -6.57 5.98 -4.62
C VAL A 144 -5.35 5.67 -3.74
N LYS A 145 -5.56 5.41 -2.44
CA LYS A 145 -4.46 5.17 -1.49
C LYS A 145 -3.78 3.83 -1.71
N VAL A 146 -4.52 2.77 -2.09
CA VAL A 146 -4.02 1.41 -2.43
C VAL A 146 -3.30 1.38 -3.78
N PRO A 147 -3.27 2.40 -4.55
CA PRO A 147 -3.15 2.62 -5.97
C PRO A 147 -3.79 1.53 -6.85
N LEU A 148 -5.07 1.30 -6.63
CA LEU A 148 -5.83 0.38 -7.45
C LEU A 148 -5.97 0.94 -8.89
N PHE A 149 -5.89 0.08 -9.91
CA PHE A 149 -6.13 0.52 -11.28
C PHE A 149 -7.54 1.15 -11.41
N PRO A 150 -7.71 2.30 -12.07
CA PRO A 150 -6.73 3.14 -12.77
C PRO A 150 -6.07 4.24 -11.90
N PHE A 151 -6.32 4.31 -10.61
CA PHE A 151 -5.87 5.37 -9.70
C PHE A 151 -4.40 5.25 -9.25
N HIS A 152 -3.58 4.41 -9.90
CA HIS A 152 -2.23 4.04 -9.50
C HIS A 152 -1.13 5.00 -9.99
N THR A 153 -1.43 5.90 -10.92
CA THR A 153 -0.39 6.62 -11.69
C THR A 153 0.48 7.59 -10.86
N TRP A 154 0.03 7.96 -9.68
CA TRP A 154 0.82 8.78 -8.74
C TRP A 154 1.94 7.99 -8.07
N LEU A 155 1.75 6.69 -7.87
CA LEU A 155 2.65 5.86 -7.06
C LEU A 155 4.05 5.69 -7.68
N PRO A 156 4.23 5.32 -8.97
CA PRO A 156 5.55 5.20 -9.56
C PRO A 156 6.32 6.51 -9.54
N ASP A 157 5.65 7.64 -9.77
CA ASP A 157 6.30 8.95 -9.77
C ASP A 157 6.70 9.35 -8.34
N ALA A 158 5.81 9.17 -7.35
CA ALA A 158 6.11 9.43 -5.95
C ALA A 158 7.30 8.59 -5.46
N HIS A 159 7.30 7.28 -5.70
CA HIS A 159 8.40 6.41 -5.29
C HIS A 159 9.72 6.74 -5.98
N THR A 160 9.69 6.97 -7.29
CA THR A 160 10.91 7.26 -8.07
C THR A 160 11.57 8.55 -7.59
N GLN A 161 10.77 9.54 -7.21
CA GLN A 161 11.26 10.85 -6.79
C GLN A 161 11.47 11.01 -5.28
N ALA A 162 10.81 10.21 -4.44
CA ALA A 162 10.99 10.29 -2.98
C ALA A 162 12.42 9.92 -2.55
N PRO A 163 12.95 10.48 -1.46
CA PRO A 163 14.17 9.97 -0.83
C PRO A 163 13.98 8.51 -0.42
N THR A 164 15.06 7.77 -0.23
CA THR A 164 15.02 6.33 0.09
C THR A 164 14.09 6.04 1.27
N GLY A 165 14.24 6.76 2.38
CA GLY A 165 13.38 6.60 3.55
C GLY A 165 11.91 6.90 3.29
N GLY A 166 11.62 7.93 2.51
CA GLY A 166 10.26 8.24 2.06
C GLY A 166 9.65 7.08 1.25
N SER A 167 10.43 6.45 0.35
CA SER A 167 9.96 5.30 -0.42
C SER A 167 9.71 4.06 0.45
N VAL A 168 10.57 3.80 1.44
CA VAL A 168 10.41 2.68 2.39
C VAL A 168 9.10 2.82 3.17
N ILE A 169 8.85 4.00 3.73
CA ILE A 169 7.64 4.25 4.52
C ILE A 169 6.39 4.28 3.64
N LEU A 170 6.49 4.89 2.45
CA LEU A 170 5.37 4.91 1.50
C LEU A 170 4.95 3.48 1.12
N ALA A 171 5.89 2.63 0.68
CA ALA A 171 5.61 1.24 0.33
C ALA A 171 5.30 0.37 1.55
N GLY A 172 6.02 0.57 2.65
CA GLY A 172 5.92 -0.28 3.83
C GLY A 172 4.58 -0.16 4.54
N VAL A 173 4.11 1.05 4.77
CA VAL A 173 2.93 1.29 5.62
C VAL A 173 1.87 2.20 5.03
N LEU A 174 2.21 3.26 4.26
CA LEU A 174 1.18 4.20 3.78
C LEU A 174 0.16 3.57 2.86
N LEU A 175 0.60 2.69 1.96
CA LEU A 175 -0.31 1.96 1.05
C LEU A 175 -1.28 1.06 1.82
N LYS A 176 -0.84 0.52 2.97
CA LYS A 176 -1.66 -0.34 3.83
C LYS A 176 -2.77 0.40 4.55
N MET A 177 -2.67 1.71 4.70
CA MET A 177 -3.77 2.52 5.22
C MET A 177 -5.02 2.42 4.33
N GLY A 178 -4.85 2.30 3.01
CA GLY A 178 -5.97 2.10 2.09
C GLY A 178 -6.57 0.69 2.18
N THR A 179 -5.74 -0.36 2.21
CA THR A 179 -6.22 -1.75 2.36
C THR A 179 -6.84 -1.99 3.74
N TYR A 180 -6.26 -1.42 4.79
CA TYR A 180 -6.84 -1.37 6.12
C TYR A 180 -8.20 -0.64 6.12
N GLY A 181 -8.27 0.50 5.43
CA GLY A 181 -9.50 1.27 5.27
C GLY A 181 -10.63 0.47 4.61
N PHE A 182 -10.32 -0.31 3.57
CA PHE A 182 -11.29 -1.23 2.97
C PHE A 182 -11.82 -2.25 3.96
N LEU A 183 -10.96 -2.88 4.76
CA LEU A 183 -11.38 -3.87 5.78
C LEU A 183 -12.15 -3.20 6.92
N ARG A 184 -11.56 -2.17 7.52
CA ARG A 184 -12.04 -1.58 8.77
C ARG A 184 -13.27 -0.69 8.60
N PHE A 185 -13.34 0.05 7.51
CA PHE A 185 -14.42 1.02 7.28
C PHE A 185 -15.33 0.58 6.13
N GLY A 186 -14.78 0.09 5.02
CA GLY A 186 -15.56 -0.33 3.89
C GLY A 186 -16.40 -1.58 4.16
N VAL A 187 -15.75 -2.69 4.46
CA VAL A 187 -16.42 -4.00 4.67
C VAL A 187 -17.18 -4.03 5.99
N TYR A 188 -16.61 -3.49 7.07
CA TYR A 188 -17.22 -3.56 8.40
C TYR A 188 -18.47 -2.70 8.53
N LEU A 189 -18.48 -1.46 7.99
CA LEU A 189 -19.66 -0.58 8.03
C LEU A 189 -20.72 -0.95 7.00
N PHE A 190 -20.30 -1.42 5.82
CA PHE A 190 -21.21 -1.60 4.67
C PHE A 190 -21.02 -2.99 4.03
N PRO A 191 -21.24 -4.10 4.76
CA PRO A 191 -20.94 -5.45 4.25
C PRO A 191 -21.74 -5.82 3.00
N GLU A 192 -23.02 -5.46 2.92
CA GLU A 192 -23.87 -5.72 1.74
C GLU A 192 -23.42 -4.90 0.51
N ALA A 193 -23.03 -3.65 0.73
CA ALA A 193 -22.52 -2.80 -0.34
C ALA A 193 -21.14 -3.26 -0.83
N ALA A 194 -20.29 -3.76 0.09
CA ALA A 194 -19.01 -4.39 -0.25
C ALA A 194 -19.23 -5.64 -1.12
N MET A 195 -20.21 -6.48 -0.79
CA MET A 195 -20.59 -7.63 -1.61
C MET A 195 -21.11 -7.24 -2.98
N TRP A 196 -21.92 -6.19 -3.06
CA TRP A 196 -22.41 -5.64 -4.35
C TRP A 196 -21.26 -5.11 -5.22
N ALA A 197 -20.25 -4.45 -4.64
CA ALA A 197 -19.12 -3.88 -5.35
C ALA A 197 -18.05 -4.92 -5.76
N ARG A 198 -18.08 -6.14 -5.19
CA ARG A 198 -17.08 -7.20 -5.41
C ARG A 198 -16.67 -7.42 -6.87
N PRO A 199 -17.58 -7.60 -7.83
CA PRO A 199 -17.18 -7.88 -9.21
C PRO A 199 -16.32 -6.76 -9.80
N VAL A 200 -16.64 -5.51 -9.49
CA VAL A 200 -15.87 -4.34 -9.93
C VAL A 200 -14.50 -4.34 -9.28
N LEU A 201 -14.44 -4.50 -7.95
CA LEU A 201 -13.18 -4.48 -7.20
C LEU A 201 -12.27 -5.66 -7.58
N PHE A 202 -12.81 -6.86 -7.81
CA PHE A 202 -12.06 -7.99 -8.33
C PHE A 202 -11.48 -7.70 -9.72
N THR A 203 -12.28 -7.11 -10.59
CA THR A 203 -11.83 -6.77 -11.94
C THR A 203 -10.69 -5.74 -11.91
N LEU A 204 -10.85 -4.67 -11.14
CA LEU A 204 -9.82 -3.64 -10.99
C LEU A 204 -8.55 -4.18 -10.32
N ALA A 205 -8.70 -5.06 -9.32
CA ALA A 205 -7.59 -5.72 -8.65
C ALA A 205 -6.79 -6.60 -9.62
N VAL A 206 -7.46 -7.45 -10.40
CA VAL A 206 -6.82 -8.34 -11.38
C VAL A 206 -6.16 -7.56 -12.51
N ILE A 207 -6.82 -6.50 -13.02
CA ILE A 207 -6.19 -5.60 -14.00
C ILE A 207 -4.93 -4.98 -13.37
N GLY A 208 -5.00 -4.51 -12.11
CA GLY A 208 -3.84 -3.98 -11.39
C GLY A 208 -2.69 -4.98 -11.25
N ILE A 209 -3.00 -6.25 -10.95
CA ILE A 209 -2.00 -7.34 -10.86
C ILE A 209 -1.28 -7.51 -12.20
N ILE A 210 -2.02 -7.72 -13.27
CA ILE A 210 -1.44 -8.01 -14.59
C ILE A 210 -0.76 -6.78 -15.18
N TYR A 211 -1.44 -5.64 -15.17
CA TYR A 211 -0.90 -4.38 -15.68
C TYR A 211 0.35 -3.95 -14.91
N GLY A 212 0.29 -3.98 -13.56
CA GLY A 212 1.42 -3.61 -12.71
C GLY A 212 2.65 -4.48 -12.96
N ALA A 213 2.46 -5.78 -13.10
CA ALA A 213 3.54 -6.72 -13.38
C ALA A 213 4.14 -6.52 -14.79
N ILE A 214 3.32 -6.32 -15.82
CA ILE A 214 3.80 -6.02 -17.17
C ILE A 214 4.53 -4.67 -17.18
N ALA A 215 3.98 -3.64 -16.54
CA ALA A 215 4.61 -2.34 -16.45
C ALA A 215 5.96 -2.42 -15.70
N ALA A 216 6.07 -3.23 -14.64
CA ALA A 216 7.33 -3.48 -13.94
C ALA A 216 8.40 -4.11 -14.86
N THR A 217 8.02 -5.07 -15.70
CA THR A 217 8.92 -5.72 -16.67
C THR A 217 9.53 -4.72 -17.67
N MET A 218 8.80 -3.66 -18.00
CA MET A 218 9.23 -2.66 -18.98
C MET A 218 10.07 -1.53 -18.39
N GLN A 219 10.32 -1.51 -17.08
CA GLN A 219 11.09 -0.44 -16.45
C GLN A 219 12.59 -0.59 -16.66
N ARG A 220 13.25 0.53 -16.88
CA ARG A 220 14.72 0.64 -16.95
C ARG A 220 15.32 1.07 -15.61
N ASP A 221 14.59 1.83 -14.81
CA ASP A 221 14.96 2.27 -13.47
C ASP A 221 14.54 1.20 -12.44
N LEU A 222 15.51 0.70 -11.67
CA LEU A 222 15.29 -0.37 -10.69
C LEU A 222 14.31 0.06 -9.58
N LYS A 223 14.34 1.33 -9.16
CA LYS A 223 13.42 1.87 -8.14
C LYS A 223 11.99 1.94 -8.67
N ARG A 224 11.83 2.31 -9.94
CA ARG A 224 10.53 2.38 -10.61
C ARG A 224 9.95 0.98 -10.87
N LEU A 225 10.79 -0.01 -11.16
CA LEU A 225 10.39 -1.41 -11.25
C LEU A 225 9.76 -1.88 -9.92
N VAL A 226 10.43 -1.63 -8.78
CA VAL A 226 9.91 -1.97 -7.44
C VAL A 226 8.61 -1.21 -7.15
N ALA A 227 8.45 0.03 -7.61
CA ALA A 227 7.21 0.78 -7.44
C ALA A 227 6.03 0.14 -8.20
N TYR A 228 6.22 -0.29 -9.46
CA TYR A 228 5.18 -0.98 -10.22
C TYR A 228 4.87 -2.38 -9.67
N SER A 229 5.87 -3.08 -9.11
CA SER A 229 5.62 -4.36 -8.43
C SER A 229 4.64 -4.20 -7.26
N SER A 230 4.69 -3.07 -6.55
CA SER A 230 3.73 -2.76 -5.47
C SER A 230 2.30 -2.64 -5.98
N VAL A 231 2.08 -2.09 -7.18
CA VAL A 231 0.73 -2.04 -7.79
C VAL A 231 0.17 -3.46 -7.97
N ALA A 232 1.01 -4.39 -8.44
CA ALA A 232 0.60 -5.79 -8.62
C ALA A 232 0.31 -6.47 -7.27
N HIS A 233 1.21 -6.40 -6.30
CA HIS A 233 1.03 -7.06 -5.00
C HIS A 233 -0.16 -6.50 -4.20
N LEU A 234 -0.43 -5.20 -4.29
CA LEU A 234 -1.61 -4.60 -3.67
C LEU A 234 -2.91 -5.05 -4.33
N GLY A 235 -2.88 -5.36 -5.62
CA GLY A 235 -4.00 -6.01 -6.30
C GLY A 235 -4.36 -7.36 -5.66
N PHE A 236 -3.38 -8.20 -5.29
CA PHE A 236 -3.63 -9.44 -4.55
C PHE A 236 -4.29 -9.16 -3.19
N ILE A 237 -3.82 -8.16 -2.45
CA ILE A 237 -4.42 -7.81 -1.15
C ILE A 237 -5.88 -7.40 -1.32
N VAL A 238 -6.22 -6.59 -2.33
CA VAL A 238 -7.62 -6.19 -2.61
C VAL A 238 -8.46 -7.40 -3.02
N LEU A 239 -7.95 -8.29 -3.88
CA LEU A 239 -8.62 -9.54 -4.25
C LEU A 239 -8.96 -10.36 -2.99
N GLY A 240 -7.98 -10.57 -2.09
CA GLY A 240 -8.18 -11.31 -0.84
C GLY A 240 -9.15 -10.64 0.12
N THR A 241 -9.09 -9.30 0.24
CA THR A 241 -9.99 -8.52 1.09
C THR A 241 -11.45 -8.70 0.69
N PHE A 242 -11.76 -8.62 -0.60
CA PHE A 242 -13.13 -8.70 -1.09
C PHE A 242 -13.60 -10.12 -1.40
N ALA A 243 -12.76 -11.14 -1.30
CA ALA A 243 -13.20 -12.52 -1.32
C ALA A 243 -14.09 -12.85 -0.12
N LEU A 244 -13.93 -12.15 1.00
CA LEU A 244 -14.72 -12.25 2.24
C LEU A 244 -14.75 -13.67 2.83
N THR A 245 -13.76 -14.49 2.50
CA THR A 245 -13.52 -15.77 3.21
C THR A 245 -12.48 -15.56 4.29
N SER A 246 -12.59 -16.27 5.41
CA SER A 246 -11.61 -16.16 6.51
C SER A 246 -10.18 -16.37 6.01
N GLN A 247 -9.98 -17.35 5.12
CA GLN A 247 -8.68 -17.68 4.57
C GLN A 247 -8.11 -16.56 3.70
N ALA A 248 -8.91 -15.98 2.80
CA ALA A 248 -8.46 -14.90 1.92
C ALA A 248 -8.19 -13.59 2.69
N VAL A 249 -9.04 -13.25 3.66
CA VAL A 249 -8.85 -12.05 4.50
C VAL A 249 -7.61 -12.21 5.39
N THR A 250 -7.40 -13.38 5.99
CA THR A 250 -6.16 -13.68 6.72
C THR A 250 -4.95 -13.55 5.82
N GLY A 251 -5.01 -14.10 4.60
CA GLY A 251 -3.97 -13.96 3.60
C GLY A 251 -3.71 -12.50 3.22
N ALA A 252 -4.75 -11.69 3.06
CA ALA A 252 -4.62 -10.26 2.77
C ALA A 252 -3.90 -9.51 3.89
N VAL A 253 -4.22 -9.77 5.17
CA VAL A 253 -3.54 -9.14 6.31
C VAL A 253 -2.07 -9.58 6.38
N ILE A 254 -1.79 -10.88 6.22
CA ILE A 254 -0.41 -11.39 6.17
C ILE A 254 0.35 -10.73 5.01
N GLN A 255 -0.27 -10.60 3.84
CA GLN A 255 0.37 -9.99 2.67
C GLN A 255 0.62 -8.49 2.86
N MET A 256 -0.23 -7.76 3.60
CA MET A 256 0.06 -6.37 3.97
C MET A 256 1.39 -6.26 4.72
N VAL A 257 1.62 -7.14 5.69
CA VAL A 257 2.86 -7.16 6.49
C VAL A 257 4.04 -7.64 5.65
N SER A 258 3.88 -8.76 4.93
CA SER A 258 4.93 -9.36 4.09
C SER A 258 5.43 -8.40 3.01
N HIS A 259 4.51 -7.78 2.27
CA HIS A 259 4.85 -6.75 1.29
C HIS A 259 5.50 -5.53 1.96
N GLY A 260 5.05 -5.13 3.16
CA GLY A 260 5.67 -4.03 3.90
C GLY A 260 7.14 -4.27 4.21
N VAL A 261 7.47 -5.47 4.68
CA VAL A 261 8.85 -5.88 5.00
C VAL A 261 9.67 -6.05 3.72
N SER A 262 9.21 -6.87 2.78
CA SER A 262 9.99 -7.23 1.59
C SER A 262 10.21 -6.03 0.66
N THR A 263 9.17 -5.25 0.38
CA THR A 263 9.29 -4.08 -0.51
C THR A 263 10.01 -2.92 0.18
N GLY A 264 9.80 -2.74 1.49
CA GLY A 264 10.60 -1.79 2.27
C GLY A 264 12.09 -2.12 2.21
N ALA A 265 12.44 -3.38 2.38
CA ALA A 265 13.82 -3.84 2.24
C ALA A 265 14.37 -3.66 0.82
N LEU A 266 13.57 -3.95 -0.24
CA LEU A 266 13.98 -3.69 -1.62
C LEU A 266 14.30 -2.21 -1.85
N PHE A 267 13.47 -1.28 -1.36
CA PHE A 267 13.75 0.15 -1.49
C PHE A 267 14.99 0.58 -0.72
N LEU A 268 15.26 0.03 0.46
CA LEU A 268 16.51 0.27 1.18
C LEU A 268 17.72 -0.21 0.39
N LEU A 269 17.67 -1.43 -0.13
CA LEU A 269 18.77 -2.00 -0.93
C LEU A 269 19.01 -1.22 -2.23
N VAL A 270 17.95 -0.81 -2.93
CA VAL A 270 18.06 0.06 -4.11
C VAL A 270 18.64 1.43 -3.72
N GLY A 271 18.26 1.98 -2.58
CA GLY A 271 18.85 3.21 -2.04
C GLY A 271 20.35 3.06 -1.78
N MET A 272 20.77 1.98 -1.14
CA MET A 272 22.20 1.68 -0.89
C MET A 272 23.01 1.56 -2.19
N ILE A 273 22.44 1.02 -3.26
CA ILE A 273 23.07 1.01 -4.59
C ILE A 273 23.21 2.43 -5.11
N TYR A 274 22.13 3.21 -5.06
CA TYR A 274 22.12 4.57 -5.56
C TYR A 274 23.11 5.50 -4.85
N GLU A 275 23.24 5.43 -3.54
CA GLU A 275 24.21 6.22 -2.75
C GLU A 275 25.67 5.99 -3.19
N ARG A 276 25.97 4.79 -3.69
CA ARG A 276 27.34 4.42 -4.11
C ARG A 276 27.60 4.58 -5.59
N ARG A 277 26.55 4.39 -6.42
CA ARG A 277 26.69 4.38 -7.88
C ARG A 277 26.10 5.61 -8.56
N HIS A 278 25.29 6.40 -7.84
CA HIS A 278 24.54 7.56 -8.32
C HIS A 278 23.69 7.29 -9.58
N THR A 279 23.36 6.02 -9.83
CA THR A 279 22.48 5.59 -10.91
C THR A 279 21.56 4.48 -10.44
N ARG A 280 20.39 4.37 -11.06
CA ARG A 280 19.39 3.31 -10.86
C ARG A 280 19.06 2.59 -12.16
N GLU A 281 19.71 3.00 -13.27
CA GLU A 281 19.53 2.39 -14.58
C GLU A 281 20.06 0.95 -14.55
N ILE A 282 19.17 -0.03 -14.80
CA ILE A 282 19.51 -1.46 -14.74
C ILE A 282 20.66 -1.80 -15.70
N ALA A 283 20.72 -1.11 -16.86
CA ALA A 283 21.77 -1.32 -17.86
C ALA A 283 23.17 -0.90 -17.39
N GLU A 284 23.25 0.04 -16.44
CA GLU A 284 24.51 0.57 -15.88
C GLU A 284 24.96 -0.18 -14.61
N LEU A 285 24.03 -0.91 -13.97
CA LEU A 285 24.28 -1.71 -12.79
C LEU A 285 24.60 -3.14 -13.22
N ARG A 286 25.88 -3.53 -13.21
CA ARG A 286 26.31 -4.88 -13.62
C ARG A 286 27.33 -5.43 -12.68
N GLY A 287 27.24 -6.73 -12.37
CA GLY A 287 28.27 -7.46 -11.64
C GLY A 287 28.43 -7.06 -10.18
N ILE A 288 27.36 -6.53 -9.54
CA ILE A 288 27.42 -6.14 -8.10
C ILE A 288 27.77 -7.33 -7.22
N GLN A 289 27.40 -8.55 -7.60
CA GLN A 289 27.74 -9.77 -6.86
C GLN A 289 29.24 -9.97 -6.71
N HIS A 290 30.06 -9.60 -7.70
CA HIS A 290 31.51 -9.77 -7.64
C HIS A 290 32.18 -8.83 -6.63
N VAL A 291 31.65 -7.62 -6.46
CA VAL A 291 32.24 -6.60 -5.57
C VAL A 291 31.58 -6.56 -4.19
N ALA A 292 30.33 -7.05 -4.08
CA ALA A 292 29.55 -7.03 -2.85
C ALA A 292 28.72 -8.32 -2.66
N PRO A 293 29.36 -9.49 -2.47
CA PRO A 293 28.66 -10.79 -2.43
C PRO A 293 27.65 -10.93 -1.28
N ILE A 294 27.95 -10.37 -0.10
CA ILE A 294 27.02 -10.39 1.04
C ILE A 294 25.77 -9.57 0.73
N PHE A 295 25.94 -8.39 0.15
CA PHE A 295 24.85 -7.54 -0.28
C PHE A 295 23.97 -8.24 -1.33
N ALA A 296 24.59 -8.90 -2.32
CA ALA A 296 23.91 -9.69 -3.31
C ALA A 296 23.10 -10.83 -2.68
N GLY A 297 23.65 -11.53 -1.69
CA GLY A 297 22.94 -12.57 -0.94
C GLY A 297 21.71 -12.03 -0.21
N VAL A 298 21.82 -10.89 0.47
CA VAL A 298 20.68 -10.24 1.13
C VAL A 298 19.62 -9.83 0.11
N PHE A 299 20.04 -9.19 -1.00
CA PHE A 299 19.13 -8.80 -2.07
C PHE A 299 18.41 -10.02 -2.66
N THR A 300 19.11 -11.16 -2.84
CA THR A 300 18.52 -12.41 -3.32
C THR A 300 17.39 -12.88 -2.40
N VAL A 301 17.60 -12.93 -1.10
CA VAL A 301 16.58 -13.36 -0.13
C VAL A 301 15.36 -12.43 -0.17
N VAL A 302 15.57 -11.12 -0.18
CA VAL A 302 14.48 -10.13 -0.21
C VAL A 302 13.72 -10.18 -1.54
N MET A 303 14.42 -10.33 -2.66
CA MET A 303 13.83 -10.49 -3.99
C MET A 303 13.01 -11.77 -4.09
N LEU A 304 13.53 -12.92 -3.64
CA LEU A 304 12.80 -14.19 -3.63
C LEU A 304 11.58 -14.16 -2.71
N SER A 305 11.66 -13.42 -1.60
CA SER A 305 10.50 -13.14 -0.75
C SER A 305 9.41 -12.37 -1.51
N SER A 306 9.79 -11.38 -2.32
CA SER A 306 8.85 -10.61 -3.15
C SER A 306 8.31 -11.39 -4.35
N VAL A 307 9.04 -12.40 -4.84
CA VAL A 307 8.54 -13.36 -5.85
C VAL A 307 7.48 -14.29 -5.28
N GLY A 308 7.47 -14.47 -3.95
CA GLY A 308 6.58 -15.44 -3.30
C GLY A 308 7.13 -16.86 -3.30
N LEU A 309 8.46 -17.02 -3.09
CA LEU A 309 9.06 -18.36 -2.99
C LEU A 309 8.58 -19.08 -1.72
N PRO A 310 8.11 -20.35 -1.81
CA PRO A 310 7.78 -21.16 -0.64
C PRO A 310 8.91 -21.20 0.39
N GLY A 311 8.58 -20.98 1.67
CA GLY A 311 9.55 -20.85 2.76
C GLY A 311 9.87 -19.40 3.14
N LEU A 312 9.47 -18.42 2.32
CA LEU A 312 9.58 -16.99 2.62
C LEU A 312 8.21 -16.35 2.86
N ASN A 313 8.22 -15.17 3.50
CA ASN A 313 7.00 -14.53 3.99
C ASN A 313 5.99 -14.13 2.88
N GLY A 314 6.46 -13.75 1.68
CA GLY A 314 5.58 -13.35 0.58
C GLY A 314 4.67 -14.47 0.09
N PHE A 315 5.16 -15.73 0.08
CA PHE A 315 4.38 -16.89 -0.35
C PHE A 315 3.12 -17.09 0.47
N VAL A 316 3.22 -17.01 1.80
CA VAL A 316 2.11 -17.35 2.70
C VAL A 316 0.89 -16.47 2.44
N GLY A 317 1.09 -15.16 2.30
CA GLY A 317 0.01 -14.21 2.05
C GLY A 317 -0.66 -14.44 0.71
N GLU A 318 0.10 -14.50 -0.37
CA GLU A 318 -0.44 -14.67 -1.73
C GLU A 318 -1.11 -16.03 -1.93
N PHE A 319 -0.53 -17.10 -1.39
CA PHE A 319 -1.09 -18.43 -1.44
C PHE A 319 -2.45 -18.52 -0.75
N LEU A 320 -2.57 -17.96 0.47
CA LEU A 320 -3.83 -17.91 1.20
C LEU A 320 -4.89 -17.06 0.48
N ILE A 321 -4.48 -15.94 -0.13
CA ILE A 321 -5.36 -15.11 -0.95
C ILE A 321 -5.91 -15.93 -2.12
N LEU A 322 -5.04 -16.59 -2.89
CA LEU A 322 -5.44 -17.35 -4.08
C LEU A 322 -6.37 -18.51 -3.72
N ILE A 323 -6.03 -19.31 -2.71
CA ILE A 323 -6.89 -20.43 -2.29
C ILE A 323 -8.23 -19.92 -1.74
N GLY A 324 -8.19 -18.93 -0.86
CA GLY A 324 -9.40 -18.39 -0.23
C GLY A 324 -10.31 -17.65 -1.20
N SER A 325 -9.75 -17.09 -2.29
CA SER A 325 -10.53 -16.40 -3.33
C SER A 325 -11.06 -17.34 -4.41
N PHE A 326 -10.56 -18.56 -4.54
CA PHE A 326 -10.91 -19.46 -5.64
C PHE A 326 -12.41 -19.80 -5.67
N GLY A 327 -13.04 -20.03 -4.52
CA GLY A 327 -14.47 -20.29 -4.44
C GLY A 327 -15.32 -19.11 -4.93
N PRO A 328 -15.23 -17.95 -4.26
CA PRO A 328 -16.08 -16.80 -4.55
C PRO A 328 -15.70 -16.03 -5.82
N ALA A 329 -14.45 -16.17 -6.33
CA ALA A 329 -13.90 -15.36 -7.42
C ALA A 329 -13.08 -16.20 -8.42
N ARG A 330 -13.54 -17.41 -8.78
CA ARG A 330 -12.79 -18.41 -9.53
C ARG A 330 -12.01 -17.83 -10.73
N TRP A 331 -12.69 -17.18 -11.66
CA TRP A 331 -12.06 -16.70 -12.89
C TRP A 331 -11.07 -15.55 -12.65
N TRP A 332 -11.40 -14.63 -11.74
CA TRP A 332 -10.46 -13.57 -11.34
C TRP A 332 -9.23 -14.15 -10.67
N THR A 333 -9.39 -15.18 -9.83
CA THR A 333 -8.26 -15.84 -9.15
C THR A 333 -7.38 -16.59 -10.15
N VAL A 334 -7.95 -17.29 -11.13
CA VAL A 334 -7.18 -17.96 -12.20
C VAL A 334 -6.33 -16.95 -12.98
N VAL A 335 -6.91 -15.81 -13.36
CA VAL A 335 -6.14 -14.75 -14.05
C VAL A 335 -5.10 -14.13 -13.12
N ALA A 336 -5.45 -13.86 -11.84
CA ALA A 336 -4.51 -13.33 -10.86
C ALA A 336 -3.28 -14.22 -10.66
N THR A 337 -3.42 -15.57 -10.76
CA THR A 337 -2.29 -16.51 -10.63
C THR A 337 -1.19 -16.26 -11.66
N VAL A 338 -1.52 -15.74 -12.85
CA VAL A 338 -0.53 -15.33 -13.85
C VAL A 338 0.39 -14.22 -13.31
N GLY A 339 -0.13 -13.38 -12.41
CA GLY A 339 0.65 -12.33 -11.76
C GLY A 339 1.86 -12.85 -10.96
N VAL A 340 1.74 -14.05 -10.36
CA VAL A 340 2.86 -14.69 -9.64
C VAL A 340 3.99 -15.05 -10.61
N VAL A 341 3.65 -15.59 -11.78
CA VAL A 341 4.62 -15.91 -12.83
C VAL A 341 5.30 -14.65 -13.36
N LEU A 342 4.51 -13.58 -13.57
CA LEU A 342 5.05 -12.29 -14.01
C LEU A 342 5.95 -11.64 -12.93
N ALA A 343 5.62 -11.83 -11.64
CA ALA A 343 6.47 -11.34 -10.54
C ALA A 343 7.85 -12.01 -10.57
N ALA A 344 7.90 -13.31 -10.75
CA ALA A 344 9.15 -14.04 -10.94
C ALA A 344 9.90 -13.53 -12.18
N LEU A 345 9.21 -13.29 -13.28
CA LEU A 345 9.82 -12.84 -14.53
C LEU A 345 10.54 -11.50 -14.34
N TYR A 346 9.88 -10.44 -13.86
CA TYR A 346 10.52 -9.11 -13.79
C TYR A 346 11.58 -9.02 -12.69
N LEU A 347 11.40 -9.70 -11.56
CA LEU A 347 12.39 -9.66 -10.48
C LEU A 347 13.65 -10.45 -10.82
N LEU A 348 13.52 -11.67 -11.35
CA LEU A 348 14.66 -12.47 -11.78
C LEU A 348 15.38 -11.82 -12.96
N TRP A 349 14.65 -11.26 -13.90
CA TRP A 349 15.23 -10.53 -15.02
C TRP A 349 16.07 -9.33 -14.56
N ALA A 350 15.55 -8.54 -13.61
CA ALA A 350 16.28 -7.41 -13.05
C ALA A 350 17.51 -7.89 -12.25
N TYR A 351 17.35 -8.94 -11.44
CA TYR A 351 18.44 -9.52 -10.66
C TYR A 351 19.60 -9.97 -11.55
N GLN A 352 19.33 -10.78 -12.58
CA GLN A 352 20.35 -11.28 -13.51
C GLN A 352 21.13 -10.18 -14.23
N ARG A 353 20.57 -8.99 -14.36
CA ARG A 353 21.24 -7.87 -15.04
C ARG A 353 22.04 -7.00 -14.09
N VAL A 354 21.63 -6.91 -12.83
CA VAL A 354 22.25 -6.06 -11.82
C VAL A 354 23.36 -6.81 -11.08
N PHE A 355 23.16 -8.08 -10.77
CA PHE A 355 24.05 -8.92 -9.97
C PHE A 355 24.81 -9.94 -10.80
#